data_856b67e69cad5f836e76cada04183415
#
_entry.id   856b67e69cad5f836e76cada04183415
#
_cell.length_a   1.000
_cell.length_b   1.000
_cell.length_c   1.000
_cell.angle_alpha   90.00
_cell.angle_beta   90.00
_cell.angle_gamma   90.00
#
_symmetry.space_group_name_H-M   'P 1'
#
loop_
_entity.id
_entity.type
_entity.pdbx_description
1 polymer ?
#
loop_
_entity_poly.entity_id
_entity_poly.type
_entity_poly.pdbx_seq_one_letter_code
_entity_poly.pdbx_strand_id
1 'polypeptide(L)'
;GAESTSKWNVDHVGGIEKTFCCFNASARDYARVGLMLINNGSSAASHILSTDWLKRLSTPVVTLDHNWGYGAFMWHPYPGINMMLGLHGQFVFMNPGTKTVVVKLSDNPTGQDPEVAEARVIYQLSNK
;
A
#
# COMPACT_ATOMS: atom_id res chain seq x y z
N GLY A 1 7.18 13.61 7.15
CA GLY A 1 6.53 13.87 8.24
C GLY A 1 5.33 13.04 8.64
N ALA A 2 5.54 12.02 9.50
CA ALA A 2 4.42 11.37 10.19
C ALA A 2 3.76 12.34 11.18
N GLU A 3 2.46 12.21 11.37
CA GLU A 3 1.71 12.98 12.39
C GLU A 3 1.66 12.25 13.72
N SER A 4 1.78 10.92 13.69
CA SER A 4 1.59 10.07 14.85
C SER A 4 2.79 9.18 15.07
N THR A 5 2.93 8.68 16.29
CA THR A 5 3.92 7.65 16.60
C THR A 5 3.55 6.37 15.87
N SER A 6 4.46 5.89 15.03
CA SER A 6 4.34 4.57 14.41
C SER A 6 5.06 3.52 15.25
N LYS A 7 4.60 2.27 15.17
CA LYS A 7 5.21 1.14 15.86
C LYS A 7 5.50 0.03 14.85
N TRP A 8 6.69 -0.51 14.92
CA TRP A 8 7.07 -1.68 14.13
C TRP A 8 7.42 -2.83 15.07
N ASN A 9 6.75 -3.96 14.89
CA ASN A 9 7.01 -5.10 15.74
C ASN A 9 8.37 -5.72 15.39
N VAL A 10 9.12 -6.06 16.43
CA VAL A 10 10.38 -6.80 16.30
C VAL A 10 10.11 -8.31 16.42
N ASP A 11 11.03 -9.14 15.98
CA ASP A 11 10.93 -10.61 16.03
C ASP A 11 11.01 -11.15 17.47
N HIS A 12 11.82 -10.48 18.32
CA HIS A 12 11.92 -10.77 19.76
C HIS A 12 12.40 -9.52 20.50
N VAL A 13 12.42 -9.55 21.82
CA VAL A 13 12.90 -8.44 22.66
C VAL A 13 14.38 -8.13 22.32
N GLY A 14 14.67 -6.90 21.90
CA GLY A 14 15.98 -6.48 21.44
C GLY A 14 16.38 -6.98 20.03
N GLY A 15 15.44 -7.57 19.29
CA GLY A 15 15.64 -8.06 17.93
C GLY A 15 15.47 -6.99 16.85
N ILE A 16 15.23 -7.43 15.61
CA ILE A 16 15.09 -6.58 14.43
C ILE A 16 13.62 -6.48 13.98
N GLU A 17 13.31 -5.42 13.28
CA GLU A 17 11.96 -5.17 12.76
C GLU A 17 11.56 -6.25 11.74
N LYS A 18 10.31 -6.70 11.83
CA LYS A 18 9.71 -7.65 10.89
C LYS A 18 9.40 -6.95 9.57
N THR A 19 10.34 -6.92 8.65
CA THR A 19 10.22 -6.17 7.38
C THR A 19 9.11 -6.68 6.45
N PHE A 20 8.60 -7.89 6.69
CA PHE A 20 7.51 -8.50 5.93
C PHE A 20 6.12 -8.17 6.48
N CYS A 21 6.00 -7.62 7.70
CA CYS A 21 4.71 -7.31 8.32
C CYS A 21 4.81 -6.30 9.48
N CYS A 22 3.64 -6.03 10.07
CA CYS A 22 3.51 -5.61 11.46
C CYS A 22 4.01 -4.19 11.74
N PHE A 23 3.98 -3.34 10.73
CA PHE A 23 4.11 -1.90 10.87
C PHE A 23 2.74 -1.30 11.17
N ASN A 24 2.63 -0.54 12.25
CA ASN A 24 1.38 0.06 12.72
C ASN A 24 1.50 1.57 12.67
N ALA A 25 0.60 2.21 11.94
CA ALA A 25 0.55 3.65 11.79
C ALA A 25 -0.90 4.13 11.67
N SER A 26 -1.12 5.43 11.76
CA SER A 26 -2.44 6.01 11.50
C SER A 26 -2.80 5.91 10.00
N ALA A 27 -4.10 5.92 9.68
CA ALA A 27 -4.55 5.96 8.29
C ALA A 27 -3.96 7.16 7.53
N ARG A 28 -3.81 8.31 8.19
CA ARG A 28 -3.20 9.51 7.60
C ARG A 28 -1.72 9.31 7.29
N ASP A 29 -0.99 8.61 8.14
CA ASP A 29 0.43 8.34 7.90
C ASP A 29 0.62 7.34 6.77
N TYR A 30 -0.24 6.31 6.67
CA TYR A 30 -0.28 5.44 5.49
C TYR A 30 -0.63 6.21 4.20
N ALA A 31 -1.57 7.16 4.27
CA ALA A 31 -1.88 8.01 3.12
C ALA A 31 -0.66 8.85 2.68
N ARG A 32 0.15 9.35 3.62
CA ARG A 32 1.41 10.05 3.29
C ARG A 32 2.41 9.17 2.59
N VAL A 33 2.53 7.90 3.02
CA VAL A 33 3.38 6.92 2.30
C VAL A 33 2.86 6.73 0.87
N GLY A 34 1.57 6.53 0.68
CA GLY A 34 0.96 6.42 -0.64
C GLY A 34 1.20 7.67 -1.50
N LEU A 35 0.99 8.86 -0.93
CA LEU A 35 1.23 10.14 -1.62
C LEU A 35 2.70 10.31 -2.01
N MET A 36 3.64 9.94 -1.15
CA MET A 36 5.06 9.94 -1.46
C MET A 36 5.36 9.04 -2.66
N LEU A 37 4.79 7.85 -2.72
CA LEU A 37 4.99 6.92 -3.82
C LEU A 37 4.44 7.46 -5.15
N ILE A 38 3.22 8.01 -5.18
CA ILE A 38 2.65 8.59 -6.41
C ILE A 38 3.26 9.95 -6.79
N ASN A 39 3.98 10.59 -5.88
CA ASN A 39 4.74 11.81 -6.10
C ASN A 39 6.23 11.53 -6.42
N ASN A 40 6.48 10.49 -7.19
CA ASN A 40 7.83 10.12 -7.63
C ASN A 40 8.83 9.91 -6.47
N GLY A 41 8.37 9.29 -5.38
CA GLY A 41 9.22 9.00 -4.23
C GLY A 41 9.64 10.22 -3.42
N SER A 42 8.95 11.33 -3.59
CA SER A 42 9.26 12.59 -2.92
C SER A 42 8.26 12.93 -1.82
N SER A 43 8.76 13.36 -0.69
CA SER A 43 7.99 14.06 0.35
C SER A 43 8.26 15.56 0.26
N ALA A 44 7.53 16.38 1.03
CA ALA A 44 7.68 17.84 1.03
C ALA A 44 9.13 18.33 1.27
N ALA A 45 9.98 17.52 1.91
CA ALA A 45 11.32 17.91 2.35
C ALA A 45 12.46 17.21 1.58
N SER A 46 12.21 16.09 0.89
CA SER A 46 13.28 15.30 0.27
C SER A 46 12.77 14.28 -0.74
N HIS A 47 13.66 13.93 -1.67
CA HIS A 47 13.49 12.77 -2.55
C HIS A 47 14.01 11.53 -1.80
N ILE A 48 13.12 10.55 -1.57
CA ILE A 48 13.40 9.40 -0.69
C ILE A 48 13.72 8.15 -1.52
N LEU A 49 13.01 7.94 -2.64
CA LEU A 49 13.13 6.73 -3.45
C LEU A 49 13.63 7.06 -4.86
N SER A 50 14.55 6.24 -5.36
CA SER A 50 15.02 6.35 -6.74
C SER A 50 13.93 6.01 -7.76
N THR A 51 14.05 6.57 -8.96
CA THR A 51 13.18 6.27 -10.09
C THR A 51 13.16 4.77 -10.44
N ASP A 52 14.33 4.12 -10.38
CA ASP A 52 14.44 2.68 -10.66
C ASP A 52 13.67 1.85 -9.64
N TRP A 53 13.72 2.23 -8.37
CA TRP A 53 12.94 1.56 -7.33
C TRP A 53 11.44 1.76 -7.52
N LEU A 54 11.01 2.97 -7.85
CA LEU A 54 9.60 3.27 -8.14
C LEU A 54 9.09 2.48 -9.35
N LYS A 55 9.90 2.38 -10.41
CA LYS A 55 9.59 1.55 -11.58
C LYS A 55 9.42 0.09 -11.18
N ARG A 56 10.31 -0.43 -10.31
CA ARG A 56 10.23 -1.80 -9.79
C ARG A 56 8.94 -2.02 -8.98
N LEU A 57 8.56 -1.08 -8.12
CA LEU A 57 7.33 -1.14 -7.34
C LEU A 57 6.06 -1.11 -8.21
N SER A 58 6.12 -0.45 -9.36
CA SER A 58 4.98 -0.29 -10.28
C SER A 58 4.94 -1.33 -11.39
N THR A 59 5.83 -2.33 -11.37
CA THR A 59 5.92 -3.36 -12.42
C THR A 59 5.58 -4.73 -11.85
N PRO A 60 4.43 -5.33 -12.19
CA PRO A 60 4.13 -6.70 -11.81
C PRO A 60 5.08 -7.68 -12.49
N VAL A 61 5.47 -8.73 -11.79
CA VAL A 61 6.36 -9.79 -12.30
C VAL A 61 5.67 -11.15 -12.41
N VAL A 62 4.55 -11.31 -11.68
CA VAL A 62 3.69 -12.50 -11.74
C VAL A 62 2.23 -12.07 -11.72
N THR A 63 1.36 -12.97 -12.17
CA THR A 63 -0.08 -12.84 -11.98
C THR A 63 -0.51 -13.89 -10.95
N LEU A 64 -1.21 -13.46 -9.94
CA LEU A 64 -1.71 -14.31 -8.86
C LEU A 64 -3.24 -14.40 -8.90
N ASP A 65 -3.84 -14.82 -7.81
CA ASP A 65 -5.28 -14.96 -7.67
C ASP A 65 -6.03 -13.69 -8.13
N HIS A 66 -7.24 -13.87 -8.62
CA HIS A 66 -8.11 -12.80 -9.16
C HIS A 66 -7.55 -12.09 -10.41
N ASN A 67 -6.54 -12.66 -11.07
CA ASN A 67 -5.80 -12.04 -12.18
C ASN A 67 -5.10 -10.72 -11.79
N TRP A 68 -4.77 -10.57 -10.54
CA TRP A 68 -4.01 -9.41 -10.06
C TRP A 68 -2.50 -9.61 -10.30
N GLY A 69 -1.86 -8.58 -10.82
CA GLY A 69 -0.41 -8.55 -10.88
C GLY A 69 0.20 -8.41 -9.49
N TYR A 70 1.40 -8.95 -9.29
CA TYR A 70 2.16 -8.80 -8.05
C TYR A 70 3.65 -8.66 -8.34
N GLY A 71 4.35 -7.81 -7.60
CA GLY A 71 5.80 -7.67 -7.69
C GLY A 71 6.33 -6.67 -6.66
N ALA A 72 7.53 -6.93 -6.12
CA ALA A 72 8.17 -6.04 -5.16
C ALA A 72 7.27 -5.63 -3.97
N PHE A 73 6.51 -6.58 -3.40
CA PHE A 73 5.55 -6.38 -2.31
C PHE A 73 4.35 -5.48 -2.67
N MET A 74 4.09 -5.25 -3.96
CA MET A 74 3.00 -4.43 -4.44
C MET A 74 2.01 -5.26 -5.25
N TRP A 75 0.72 -5.11 -5.00
CA TRP A 75 -0.37 -5.65 -5.79
C TRP A 75 -0.78 -4.67 -6.89
N HIS A 76 -1.20 -5.22 -8.03
CA HIS A 76 -1.65 -4.45 -9.19
C HIS A 76 -3.02 -4.97 -9.65
N PRO A 77 -4.11 -4.59 -8.96
CA PRO A 77 -5.44 -5.10 -9.26
C PRO A 77 -6.02 -4.58 -10.57
N TYR A 78 -5.56 -3.42 -11.03
CA TYR A 78 -5.98 -2.79 -12.28
C TYR A 78 -4.78 -2.12 -12.97
N PRO A 79 -4.84 -1.91 -14.30
CA PRO A 79 -3.77 -1.21 -15.02
C PRO A 79 -3.46 0.16 -14.39
N GLY A 80 -2.20 0.41 -14.12
CA GLY A 80 -1.71 1.67 -13.52
C GLY A 80 -1.99 1.85 -12.03
N ILE A 81 -2.61 0.89 -11.37
CA ILE A 81 -2.90 0.93 -9.94
C ILE A 81 -1.85 0.16 -9.16
N ASN A 82 -1.39 0.76 -8.09
CA ASN A 82 -0.53 0.13 -7.08
C ASN A 82 -1.30 -0.01 -5.77
N MET A 83 -1.19 -1.16 -5.10
CA MET A 83 -1.93 -1.42 -3.88
C MET A 83 -1.08 -2.19 -2.88
N MET A 84 -1.03 -1.71 -1.65
CA MET A 84 -0.59 -2.51 -0.50
C MET A 84 -1.84 -3.16 0.09
N LEU A 85 -1.76 -4.46 0.34
CA LEU A 85 -2.84 -5.25 0.89
C LEU A 85 -2.35 -5.93 2.17
N GLY A 86 -3.02 -5.67 3.25
CA GLY A 86 -2.75 -6.26 4.56
C GLY A 86 -3.87 -7.19 5.00
N LEU A 87 -3.56 -8.06 5.95
CA LEU A 87 -4.54 -8.97 6.56
C LEU A 87 -5.77 -8.20 7.05
N HIS A 88 -6.92 -8.88 7.09
CA HIS A 88 -8.20 -8.32 7.56
C HIS A 88 -8.74 -7.18 6.69
N GLY A 89 -8.37 -7.10 5.40
CA GLY A 89 -8.89 -6.13 4.45
C GLY A 89 -8.35 -4.72 4.65
N GLN A 90 -7.09 -4.59 4.98
CA GLN A 90 -6.41 -3.29 5.07
C GLN A 90 -5.80 -2.93 3.73
N PHE A 91 -6.03 -1.69 3.27
CA PHE A 91 -5.56 -1.23 1.96
C PHE A 91 -4.83 0.10 2.04
N VAL A 92 -3.77 0.23 1.26
CA VAL A 92 -3.29 1.52 0.75
C VAL A 92 -3.37 1.43 -0.77
N PHE A 93 -4.42 1.99 -1.33
CA PHE A 93 -4.72 1.96 -2.76
C PHE A 93 -4.24 3.28 -3.39
N MET A 94 -3.44 3.17 -4.44
CA MET A 94 -2.78 4.31 -5.08
C MET A 94 -3.16 4.36 -6.56
N ASN A 95 -3.78 5.46 -6.97
CA ASN A 95 -4.08 5.77 -8.36
C ASN A 95 -3.23 6.97 -8.82
N PRO A 96 -2.07 6.73 -9.44
CA PRO A 96 -1.22 7.81 -9.93
C PRO A 96 -1.88 8.67 -11.02
N GLY A 97 -2.78 8.08 -11.81
CA GLY A 97 -3.48 8.77 -12.90
C GLY A 97 -4.39 9.90 -12.42
N THR A 98 -5.05 9.71 -11.29
CA THR A 98 -5.91 10.72 -10.65
C THR A 98 -5.25 11.39 -9.45
N LYS A 99 -4.01 11.02 -9.11
CA LYS A 99 -3.29 11.46 -7.92
C LYS A 99 -4.05 11.18 -6.61
N THR A 100 -4.78 10.08 -6.58
CA THR A 100 -5.62 9.71 -5.44
C THR A 100 -4.99 8.56 -4.65
N VAL A 101 -5.01 8.69 -3.33
CA VAL A 101 -4.67 7.62 -2.39
C VAL A 101 -5.87 7.36 -1.49
N VAL A 102 -6.27 6.10 -1.40
CA VAL A 102 -7.33 5.67 -0.48
C VAL A 102 -6.73 4.70 0.53
N VAL A 103 -6.91 4.99 1.81
CA VAL A 103 -6.51 4.11 2.90
C VAL A 103 -7.75 3.56 3.58
N LYS A 104 -7.83 2.26 3.68
CA LYS A 104 -8.83 1.54 4.46
C LYS A 104 -8.12 0.78 5.57
N LEU A 105 -8.51 1.00 6.79
CA LEU A 105 -8.15 0.17 7.94
C LEU A 105 -9.40 -0.57 8.38
N SER A 106 -9.29 -1.87 8.56
CA SER A 106 -10.41 -2.73 8.96
C SER A 106 -9.91 -3.94 9.75
N ASP A 107 -10.84 -4.62 10.38
CA ASP A 107 -10.64 -5.87 11.10
C ASP A 107 -11.69 -6.87 10.62
N ASN A 108 -11.63 -7.22 9.32
CA ASN A 108 -12.53 -8.20 8.74
C ASN A 108 -12.29 -9.57 9.39
N PRO A 109 -13.36 -10.32 9.71
CA PRO A 109 -13.24 -11.68 10.23
C PRO A 109 -12.41 -12.58 9.28
N THR A 110 -11.64 -13.47 9.87
CA THR A 110 -10.87 -14.48 9.11
C THR A 110 -11.79 -15.33 8.25
N GLY A 111 -11.44 -15.56 7.00
CA GLY A 111 -12.22 -16.36 6.06
C GLY A 111 -13.38 -15.60 5.37
N GLN A 112 -13.58 -14.34 5.68
CA GLN A 112 -14.39 -13.43 4.87
C GLN A 112 -13.44 -12.51 4.13
N ASP A 113 -13.32 -12.73 2.84
CA ASP A 113 -12.34 -12.02 2.02
C ASP A 113 -13.02 -11.23 0.91
N PRO A 114 -13.62 -10.05 1.25
CA PRO A 114 -14.27 -9.19 0.28
C PRO A 114 -13.29 -8.38 -0.58
N GLU A 115 -12.00 -8.71 -0.56
CA GLU A 115 -10.90 -7.91 -1.14
C GLU A 115 -11.17 -7.49 -2.58
N VAL A 116 -11.66 -8.39 -3.41
CA VAL A 116 -11.98 -8.08 -4.82
C VAL A 116 -13.12 -7.07 -4.93
N ALA A 117 -14.18 -7.23 -4.14
CA ALA A 117 -15.32 -6.31 -4.14
C ALA A 117 -14.90 -4.94 -3.57
N GLU A 118 -14.13 -4.93 -2.50
CA GLU A 118 -13.60 -3.72 -1.88
C GLU A 118 -12.65 -2.97 -2.83
N ALA A 119 -11.69 -3.67 -3.44
CA ALA A 119 -10.78 -3.07 -4.42
C ALA A 119 -11.55 -2.46 -5.61
N ARG A 120 -12.64 -3.10 -6.06
CA ARG A 120 -13.51 -2.56 -7.12
C ARG A 120 -14.16 -1.26 -6.70
N VAL A 121 -14.75 -1.20 -5.51
CA VAL A 121 -15.37 0.03 -4.99
C VAL A 121 -14.35 1.15 -4.83
N ILE A 122 -13.17 0.84 -4.28
CA ILE A 122 -12.10 1.80 -4.11
C ILE A 122 -11.61 2.32 -5.46
N TYR A 123 -11.46 1.43 -6.46
CA TYR A 123 -11.10 1.82 -7.82
C TYR A 123 -12.11 2.80 -8.43
N GLN A 124 -13.41 2.53 -8.29
CA GLN A 124 -14.45 3.42 -8.77
C GLN A 124 -14.42 4.80 -8.06
N LEU A 125 -14.17 4.82 -6.76
CA LEU A 125 -14.04 6.06 -6.00
C LEU A 125 -12.80 6.86 -6.40
N SER A 126 -11.70 6.18 -6.70
CA SER A 126 -10.42 6.82 -7.06
C SER A 126 -10.43 7.44 -8.47
N ASN A 127 -11.44 7.16 -9.29
CA ASN A 127 -11.58 7.69 -10.65
C ASN A 127 -12.63 8.82 -10.76
N LYS A 128 -13.16 9.30 -9.65
CA LYS A 128 -14.08 10.45 -9.60
C LYS A 128 -13.29 11.75 -9.44
#